data_bfff2507d003a969c204f2663f48767f
#
_entry.id   bfff2507d003a969c204f2663f48767f
#
_cell.length_a   1.000
_cell.length_b   1.000
_cell.length_c   1.000
_cell.angle_alpha   90.00
_cell.angle_beta   90.00
_cell.angle_gamma   90.00
#
_symmetry.space_group_name_H-M   'P 1'
#
loop_
_entity.id
_entity.type
_entity.pdbx_description
1 polymer ?
#
loop_
_entity_poly.entity_id
_entity_poly.type
_entity_poly.pdbx_seq_one_letter_code
_entity_poly.pdbx_strand_id
1 'polypeptide(L)'
;MPEQFSEKPLILRRFILLSSLGVFGAISFVPSITASAVPRPSMLQLCGFVLAVSGVCILSSWFGLRLADAAHLPMPYLRRLDLPEKPSGRGGILPAVTFGCIVAAGAIYVLHSFRQPNLAGPLWSRVASVFFAAGSLELVVHLLIMSAVVRLARGRVWLGILVSAIFFVAFHVAGLQGQSASLIVASALLNGVFGLTLGFFYARYGFEYALLSHAVAHILAVTLG
;
A
#
# COMPACT_ATOMS: atom_id res chain seq x y z
N MET A 1 -2.56 -28.17 -32.75
CA MET A 1 -3.14 -27.83 -31.45
C MET A 1 -2.07 -27.06 -30.69
N PRO A 2 -2.25 -25.77 -30.37
CA PRO A 2 -1.28 -25.10 -29.50
C PRO A 2 -1.45 -25.66 -28.09
N GLU A 3 -0.34 -26.10 -27.50
CA GLU A 3 -0.27 -26.52 -26.11
C GLU A 3 -0.82 -25.41 -25.23
N GLN A 4 -1.91 -25.69 -24.52
CA GLN A 4 -2.37 -24.88 -23.41
C GLN A 4 -1.31 -24.98 -22.31
N PHE A 5 -0.29 -24.12 -22.39
CA PHE A 5 0.64 -23.93 -21.28
C PHE A 5 -0.17 -23.60 -20.05
N SER A 6 -0.10 -24.46 -19.06
CA SER A 6 -0.73 -24.32 -17.77
C SER A 6 -0.29 -22.99 -17.12
N GLU A 7 -1.13 -21.95 -17.16
CA GLU A 7 -0.91 -20.65 -16.53
C GLU A 7 -0.83 -20.71 -14.99
N LYS A 8 -1.13 -21.88 -14.41
CA LYS A 8 -1.25 -22.06 -12.96
C LYS A 8 0.01 -21.86 -12.12
N PRO A 9 1.24 -22.30 -12.54
CA PRO A 9 2.44 -22.13 -11.72
C PRO A 9 2.95 -20.69 -11.65
N LEU A 10 2.56 -19.83 -12.57
CA LEU A 10 3.09 -18.49 -12.73
C LEU A 10 2.52 -17.52 -11.68
N ILE A 11 1.21 -17.57 -11.41
CA ILE A 11 0.57 -16.76 -10.37
C ILE A 11 1.12 -17.10 -8.98
N LEU A 12 1.58 -18.32 -8.75
CA LEU A 12 2.04 -18.78 -7.45
C LEU A 12 3.25 -17.99 -6.93
N ARG A 13 4.23 -17.69 -7.78
CA ARG A 13 5.43 -16.92 -7.37
C ARG A 13 5.08 -15.50 -6.97
N ARG A 14 4.27 -14.81 -7.76
CA ARG A 14 3.75 -13.46 -7.44
C ARG A 14 2.93 -13.48 -6.15
N PHE A 15 2.08 -14.47 -5.99
CA PHE A 15 1.25 -14.65 -4.81
C PHE A 15 2.10 -14.87 -3.55
N ILE A 16 3.10 -15.75 -3.58
CA ILE A 16 4.00 -15.98 -2.45
C ILE A 16 4.73 -14.69 -2.07
N LEU A 17 5.30 -13.97 -3.03
CA LEU A 17 6.03 -12.73 -2.77
C LEU A 17 5.14 -11.67 -2.11
N LEU A 18 3.96 -11.41 -2.67
CA LEU A 18 3.05 -10.39 -2.16
C LEU A 18 2.44 -10.77 -0.81
N SER A 19 2.09 -12.04 -0.63
CA SER A 19 1.61 -12.54 0.66
C SER A 19 2.69 -12.43 1.72
N SER A 20 3.94 -12.77 1.40
CA SER A 20 5.08 -12.62 2.32
C SER A 20 5.32 -11.16 2.69
N LEU A 21 5.19 -10.23 1.75
CA LEU A 21 5.28 -8.79 2.03
C LEU A 21 4.19 -8.36 3.03
N GLY A 22 2.95 -8.78 2.85
CA GLY A 22 1.85 -8.45 3.74
C GLY A 22 2.01 -9.06 5.14
N VAL A 23 2.42 -10.32 5.23
CA VAL A 23 2.69 -11.00 6.51
C VAL A 23 3.85 -10.33 7.25
N PHE A 24 4.95 -10.04 6.55
CA PHE A 24 6.08 -9.32 7.11
C PHE A 24 5.67 -7.92 7.59
N GLY A 25 4.83 -7.22 6.82
CA GLY A 25 4.25 -5.94 7.22
C GLY A 25 3.46 -6.03 8.52
N ALA A 26 2.59 -7.02 8.67
CA ALA A 26 1.81 -7.23 9.89
C ALA A 26 2.70 -7.47 11.11
N ILE A 27 3.73 -8.30 10.98
CA ILE A 27 4.67 -8.61 12.07
C ILE A 27 5.51 -7.37 12.42
N SER A 28 6.01 -6.65 11.43
CA SER A 28 6.88 -5.48 11.62
C SER A 28 6.18 -4.30 12.28
N PHE A 29 4.84 -4.26 12.27
CA PHE A 29 4.05 -3.22 12.91
C PHE A 29 3.83 -3.46 14.42
N VAL A 30 4.00 -4.69 14.93
CA VAL A 30 3.80 -5.04 16.35
C VAL A 30 4.59 -4.15 17.31
N PRO A 31 5.89 -3.84 17.10
CA PRO A 31 6.63 -2.95 17.98
C PRO A 31 6.03 -1.54 18.07
N SER A 32 5.50 -1.01 16.97
CA SER A 32 4.87 0.31 16.96
C SER A 32 3.55 0.31 17.75
N ILE A 33 2.73 -0.74 17.64
CA ILE A 33 1.51 -0.89 18.44
C ILE A 33 1.87 -0.96 19.93
N THR A 34 2.86 -1.77 20.30
CA THR A 34 3.24 -1.95 21.71
C THR A 34 3.86 -0.69 22.33
N ALA A 35 4.50 0.15 21.52
CA ALA A 35 5.09 1.41 21.97
C ALA A 35 4.07 2.53 22.15
N SER A 36 2.98 2.54 21.36
CA SER A 36 1.99 3.64 21.33
C SER A 36 0.71 3.34 22.11
N ALA A 37 0.33 2.07 22.31
CA ALA A 37 -0.92 1.71 22.94
C ALA A 37 -0.91 1.84 24.48
N VAL A 38 -1.94 2.48 25.01
CA VAL A 38 -2.22 2.55 26.44
C VAL A 38 -3.70 2.20 26.67
N PRO A 39 -4.02 1.11 27.37
CA PRO A 39 -3.11 0.09 27.95
C PRO A 39 -2.40 -0.75 26.89
N ARG A 40 -1.27 -1.36 27.26
CA ARG A 40 -0.53 -2.26 26.35
C ARG A 40 -1.39 -3.46 25.97
N PRO A 41 -1.45 -3.83 24.67
CA PRO A 41 -2.21 -4.99 24.24
C PRO A 41 -1.62 -6.29 24.81
N SER A 42 -2.50 -7.24 25.11
CA SER A 42 -2.10 -8.58 25.51
C SER A 42 -1.45 -9.32 24.33
N MET A 43 -0.68 -10.37 24.62
CA MET A 43 -0.11 -11.24 23.59
C MET A 43 -1.19 -11.82 22.67
N LEU A 44 -2.34 -12.21 23.21
CA LEU A 44 -3.46 -12.72 22.43
C LEU A 44 -4.00 -11.69 21.43
N GLN A 45 -4.11 -10.42 21.84
CA GLN A 45 -4.55 -9.33 20.95
C GLN A 45 -3.52 -9.07 19.84
N LEU A 46 -2.22 -9.12 20.16
CA LEU A 46 -1.16 -8.97 19.16
C LEU A 46 -1.15 -10.14 18.16
N CYS A 47 -1.27 -11.36 18.64
CA CYS A 47 -1.39 -12.55 17.77
C CYS A 47 -2.65 -12.44 16.89
N GLY A 48 -3.79 -12.05 17.46
CA GLY A 48 -5.03 -11.85 16.73
C GLY A 48 -4.89 -10.78 15.63
N PHE A 49 -4.24 -9.66 15.95
CA PHE A 49 -3.93 -8.61 14.95
C PHE A 49 -3.08 -9.15 13.79
N VAL A 50 -1.94 -9.80 14.11
CA VAL A 50 -1.04 -10.34 13.08
C VAL A 50 -1.76 -11.35 12.20
N LEU A 51 -2.52 -12.28 12.79
CA LEU A 51 -3.28 -13.28 12.03
C LEU A 51 -4.34 -12.63 11.14
N ALA A 52 -5.11 -11.68 11.66
CA ALA A 52 -6.16 -10.99 10.90
C ALA A 52 -5.58 -10.21 9.72
N VAL A 53 -4.54 -9.39 9.95
CA VAL A 53 -3.90 -8.60 8.88
C VAL A 53 -3.24 -9.52 7.86
N SER A 54 -2.52 -10.54 8.30
CA SER A 54 -1.89 -11.52 7.39
C SER A 54 -2.93 -12.22 6.53
N GLY A 55 -4.04 -12.65 7.12
CA GLY A 55 -5.16 -13.26 6.39
C GLY A 55 -5.74 -12.33 5.33
N VAL A 56 -5.98 -11.07 5.68
CA VAL A 56 -6.44 -10.05 4.73
C VAL A 56 -5.44 -9.84 3.60
N CYS A 57 -4.14 -9.73 3.91
CA CYS A 57 -3.10 -9.54 2.89
C CYS A 57 -2.96 -10.75 1.95
N ILE A 58 -3.05 -11.97 2.49
CA ILE A 58 -3.02 -13.21 1.69
C ILE A 58 -4.21 -13.26 0.73
N LEU A 59 -5.42 -13.00 1.23
CA LEU A 59 -6.62 -12.94 0.40
C LEU A 59 -6.56 -11.82 -0.63
N SER A 60 -6.07 -10.64 -0.23
CA SER A 60 -5.88 -9.49 -1.14
C SER A 60 -4.87 -9.79 -2.24
N SER A 61 -3.78 -10.47 -1.92
CA SER A 61 -2.79 -10.92 -2.92
C SER A 61 -3.40 -11.92 -3.90
N TRP A 62 -4.15 -12.90 -3.40
CA TRP A 62 -4.75 -13.93 -4.24
C TRP A 62 -5.82 -13.38 -5.20
N PHE A 63 -6.81 -12.70 -4.64
CA PHE A 63 -7.89 -12.13 -5.44
C PHE A 63 -7.43 -10.94 -6.27
N GLY A 64 -6.59 -10.07 -5.69
CA GLY A 64 -6.08 -8.89 -6.34
C GLY A 64 -5.26 -9.21 -7.59
N LEU A 65 -4.36 -10.19 -7.54
CA LEU A 65 -3.60 -10.64 -8.72
C LEU A 65 -4.53 -11.13 -9.85
N ARG A 66 -5.53 -11.94 -9.52
CA ARG A 66 -6.48 -12.45 -10.52
C ARG A 66 -7.33 -11.33 -11.12
N LEU A 67 -7.79 -10.41 -10.30
CA LEU A 67 -8.58 -9.26 -10.74
C LEU A 67 -7.75 -8.29 -11.58
N ALA A 68 -6.48 -8.05 -11.19
CA ALA A 68 -5.56 -7.21 -11.94
C ALA A 68 -5.22 -7.81 -13.32
N ASP A 69 -4.97 -9.12 -13.38
CA ASP A 69 -4.77 -9.80 -14.66
C ASP A 69 -6.02 -9.76 -15.53
N ALA A 70 -7.21 -9.99 -14.95
CA ALA A 70 -8.49 -9.91 -15.66
C ALA A 70 -8.88 -8.48 -16.08
N ALA A 71 -8.37 -7.46 -15.40
CA ALA A 71 -8.56 -6.05 -15.73
C ALA A 71 -7.41 -5.49 -16.60
N HIS A 72 -6.45 -6.32 -16.99
CA HIS A 72 -5.24 -5.95 -17.74
C HIS A 72 -4.43 -4.81 -17.11
N LEU A 73 -4.44 -4.70 -15.78
CA LEU A 73 -3.65 -3.70 -15.08
C LEU A 73 -2.17 -4.09 -15.08
N PRO A 74 -1.23 -3.13 -15.25
CA PRO A 74 0.18 -3.42 -15.41
C PRO A 74 0.84 -3.85 -14.08
N MET A 75 1.71 -4.85 -14.17
CA MET A 75 2.60 -5.31 -13.10
C MET A 75 3.94 -5.74 -13.72
N PRO A 76 4.74 -4.79 -14.24
CA PRO A 76 5.86 -5.11 -15.11
C PRO A 76 6.96 -5.95 -14.46
N TYR A 77 7.27 -5.73 -13.18
CA TYR A 77 8.30 -6.51 -12.48
C TYR A 77 7.75 -7.82 -11.91
N LEU A 78 6.54 -7.80 -11.36
CA LEU A 78 5.91 -9.02 -10.85
C LEU A 78 5.66 -10.04 -11.97
N ARG A 79 5.28 -9.59 -13.16
CA ARG A 79 5.12 -10.48 -14.32
C ARG A 79 6.43 -11.09 -14.81
N ARG A 80 7.58 -10.47 -14.52
CA ARG A 80 8.90 -11.06 -14.83
C ARG A 80 9.24 -12.30 -14.00
N LEU A 81 8.68 -12.43 -12.83
CA LEU A 81 8.83 -13.66 -12.04
C LEU A 81 8.24 -14.86 -12.78
N ASP A 82 7.37 -14.58 -13.75
CA ASP A 82 6.62 -15.56 -14.50
C ASP A 82 7.17 -15.73 -15.94
N LEU A 83 7.57 -14.62 -16.56
CA LEU A 83 8.00 -14.59 -17.98
C LEU A 83 9.33 -13.82 -18.11
N PRO A 84 10.33 -14.34 -18.85
CA PRO A 84 11.64 -13.69 -19.01
C PRO A 84 11.61 -12.45 -19.94
N GLU A 85 10.49 -11.75 -20.03
CA GLU A 85 10.34 -10.57 -20.89
C GLU A 85 11.01 -9.33 -20.31
N LYS A 86 11.58 -8.48 -21.18
CA LYS A 86 12.11 -7.16 -20.77
C LYS A 86 10.97 -6.26 -20.36
N PRO A 87 11.06 -5.52 -19.21
CA PRO A 87 9.98 -4.63 -18.82
C PRO A 87 9.82 -3.51 -19.83
N SER A 88 8.60 -3.35 -20.32
CA SER A 88 8.21 -2.20 -21.13
C SER A 88 8.13 -0.87 -20.34
N GLY A 89 8.33 -0.91 -19.01
CA GLY A 89 8.05 0.21 -18.10
C GLY A 89 9.29 0.95 -17.57
N ARG A 90 10.23 1.36 -18.41
CA ARG A 90 11.44 2.09 -17.96
C ARG A 90 11.18 3.49 -17.37
N GLY A 91 9.98 4.06 -17.47
CA GLY A 91 9.70 5.46 -17.11
C GLY A 91 9.14 5.73 -15.72
N GLY A 92 8.79 4.69 -14.95
CA GLY A 92 8.01 4.88 -13.70
C GLY A 92 8.81 5.11 -12.42
N ILE A 93 10.10 4.76 -12.37
CA ILE A 93 10.90 4.86 -11.12
C ILE A 93 11.06 6.34 -10.71
N LEU A 94 11.56 7.17 -11.61
CA LEU A 94 11.80 8.58 -11.29
C LEU A 94 10.52 9.32 -10.89
N PRO A 95 9.41 9.27 -11.63
CA PRO A 95 8.14 9.84 -11.19
C PRO A 95 7.68 9.29 -9.83
N ALA A 96 7.78 7.99 -9.58
CA ALA A 96 7.36 7.38 -8.32
C ALA A 96 8.19 7.87 -7.13
N VAL A 97 9.51 7.93 -7.25
CA VAL A 97 10.40 8.44 -6.20
C VAL A 97 10.17 9.94 -5.99
N THR A 98 10.13 10.75 -7.05
CA THR A 98 9.91 12.20 -6.95
C THR A 98 8.59 12.50 -6.26
N PHE A 99 7.52 11.82 -6.63
CA PHE A 99 6.22 12.03 -6.02
C PHE A 99 6.20 11.55 -4.55
N GLY A 100 6.83 10.44 -4.24
CA GLY A 100 7.01 9.98 -2.86
C GLY A 100 7.73 11.03 -2.00
N CYS A 101 8.77 11.70 -2.52
CA CYS A 101 9.45 12.80 -1.84
C CYS A 101 8.54 14.01 -1.61
N ILE A 102 7.74 14.39 -2.61
CA ILE A 102 6.79 15.53 -2.50
C ILE A 102 5.75 15.24 -1.40
N VAL A 103 5.19 14.03 -1.39
CA VAL A 103 4.21 13.64 -0.37
C VAL A 103 4.84 13.56 1.02
N ALA A 104 6.07 13.05 1.14
CA ALA A 104 6.81 13.07 2.40
C ALA A 104 6.97 14.49 2.95
N ALA A 105 7.38 15.44 2.10
CA ALA A 105 7.50 16.84 2.51
C ALA A 105 6.16 17.42 2.98
N GLY A 106 5.05 17.12 2.28
CA GLY A 106 3.71 17.48 2.70
C GLY A 106 3.29 16.87 4.04
N ALA A 107 3.59 15.58 4.25
CA ALA A 107 3.31 14.89 5.50
C ALA A 107 4.10 15.48 6.68
N ILE A 108 5.39 15.73 6.50
CA ILE A 108 6.26 16.37 7.50
C ILE A 108 5.70 17.77 7.83
N TYR A 109 5.35 18.56 6.82
CA TYR A 109 4.76 19.89 7.02
C TYR A 109 3.45 19.81 7.85
N VAL A 110 2.56 18.88 7.54
CA VAL A 110 1.32 18.68 8.31
C VAL A 110 1.62 18.29 9.75
N LEU A 111 2.51 17.30 9.97
CA LEU A 111 2.89 16.86 11.32
C LEU A 111 3.45 18.02 12.17
N HIS A 112 4.36 18.81 11.62
CA HIS A 112 4.92 19.98 12.31
C HIS A 112 3.89 21.07 12.56
N SER A 113 3.04 21.39 11.57
CA SER A 113 2.01 22.43 11.69
C SER A 113 1.00 22.14 12.79
N PHE A 114 0.67 20.87 13.00
CA PHE A 114 -0.27 20.44 14.03
C PHE A 114 0.41 19.94 15.32
N ARG A 115 1.75 20.14 15.44
CA ARG A 115 2.55 19.71 16.60
C ARG A 115 2.28 18.26 17.01
N GLN A 116 2.08 17.40 16.00
CA GLN A 116 1.91 15.98 16.28
C GLN A 116 3.21 15.41 16.85
N PRO A 117 3.15 14.61 17.92
CA PRO A 117 4.35 13.96 18.41
C PRO A 117 4.90 13.03 17.31
N ASN A 118 6.22 13.02 17.17
CA ASN A 118 6.89 12.04 16.32
C ASN A 118 6.40 10.64 16.66
N LEU A 119 6.32 9.78 15.64
CA LEU A 119 5.89 8.40 15.83
C LEU A 119 6.63 7.79 17.03
N ALA A 120 5.88 7.24 17.98
CA ALA A 120 6.44 6.64 19.17
C ALA A 120 7.34 5.44 18.83
N GLY A 121 8.42 5.27 19.59
CA GLY A 121 9.32 4.14 19.45
C GLY A 121 10.65 4.44 18.74
N PRO A 122 11.57 3.50 18.79
CA PRO A 122 12.90 3.65 18.20
C PRO A 122 12.80 3.69 16.66
N LEU A 123 13.79 4.32 16.00
CA LEU A 123 13.80 4.52 14.55
C LEU A 123 13.58 3.21 13.78
N TRP A 124 14.18 2.11 14.21
CA TRP A 124 14.03 0.82 13.54
C TRP A 124 12.56 0.32 13.51
N SER A 125 11.79 0.55 14.60
CA SER A 125 10.38 0.16 14.64
C SER A 125 9.52 1.05 13.75
N ARG A 126 9.85 2.34 13.67
CA ARG A 126 9.21 3.29 12.76
C ARG A 126 9.49 2.93 11.29
N VAL A 127 10.73 2.62 10.95
CA VAL A 127 11.10 2.14 9.61
C VAL A 127 10.43 0.79 9.30
N ALA A 128 10.38 -0.13 10.26
CA ALA A 128 9.68 -1.40 10.08
C ALA A 128 8.18 -1.22 9.81
N SER A 129 7.54 -0.21 10.43
CA SER A 129 6.13 0.09 10.18
C SER A 129 5.81 0.51 8.72
N VAL A 130 6.83 0.95 7.96
CA VAL A 130 6.68 1.26 6.52
C VAL A 130 6.22 0.03 5.74
N PHE A 131 6.71 -1.16 6.08
CA PHE A 131 6.28 -2.40 5.43
C PHE A 131 4.80 -2.70 5.67
N PHE A 132 4.27 -2.34 6.84
CA PHE A 132 2.84 -2.42 7.10
C PHE A 132 2.08 -1.36 6.29
N ALA A 133 2.46 -0.10 6.40
CA ALA A 133 1.75 1.00 5.76
C ALA A 133 1.79 0.87 4.23
N ALA A 134 2.98 0.79 3.63
CA ALA A 134 3.09 0.66 2.18
C ALA A 134 2.72 -0.75 1.69
N GLY A 135 3.22 -1.81 2.35
CA GLY A 135 3.00 -3.18 1.90
C GLY A 135 1.55 -3.62 2.05
N SER A 136 1.02 -3.64 3.27
CA SER A 136 -0.32 -4.20 3.52
C SER A 136 -1.43 -3.33 2.93
N LEU A 137 -1.30 -1.99 3.03
CA LEU A 137 -2.33 -1.07 2.54
C LEU A 137 -2.41 -1.08 1.02
N GLU A 138 -1.26 -1.12 0.31
CA GLU A 138 -1.24 -1.21 -1.14
C GLU A 138 -1.87 -2.51 -1.66
N LEU A 139 -1.64 -3.64 -0.97
CA LEU A 139 -2.27 -4.91 -1.33
C LEU A 139 -3.80 -4.85 -1.22
N VAL A 140 -4.33 -4.19 -0.19
CA VAL A 140 -5.78 -4.09 0.01
C VAL A 140 -6.39 -3.04 -0.91
N VAL A 141 -5.84 -1.83 -0.90
CA VAL A 141 -6.47 -0.67 -1.54
C VAL A 141 -6.27 -0.68 -3.07
N HIS A 142 -5.00 -0.81 -3.51
CA HIS A 142 -4.74 -0.72 -4.93
C HIS A 142 -4.79 -2.09 -5.61
N LEU A 143 -4.11 -3.10 -5.09
CA LEU A 143 -4.13 -4.39 -5.78
C LEU A 143 -5.50 -5.06 -5.74
N LEU A 144 -6.21 -5.09 -4.60
CA LEU A 144 -7.52 -5.73 -4.51
C LEU A 144 -8.66 -4.79 -4.91
N ILE A 145 -8.87 -3.67 -4.16
CA ILE A 145 -10.07 -2.83 -4.34
C ILE A 145 -10.07 -2.16 -5.71
N MET A 146 -8.96 -1.48 -6.09
CA MET A 146 -8.90 -0.83 -7.40
C MET A 146 -9.10 -1.83 -8.54
N SER A 147 -8.42 -2.98 -8.51
CA SER A 147 -8.55 -4.01 -9.56
C SER A 147 -9.97 -4.57 -9.64
N ALA A 148 -10.63 -4.79 -8.49
CA ALA A 148 -12.02 -5.21 -8.43
C ALA A 148 -12.95 -4.19 -9.06
N VAL A 149 -12.80 -2.91 -8.70
CA VAL A 149 -13.63 -1.83 -9.26
C VAL A 149 -13.42 -1.69 -10.77
N VAL A 150 -12.17 -1.69 -11.25
CA VAL A 150 -11.89 -1.64 -12.70
C VAL A 150 -12.54 -2.81 -13.41
N ARG A 151 -12.45 -4.02 -12.86
CA ARG A 151 -13.06 -5.22 -13.44
C ARG A 151 -14.58 -5.14 -13.48
N LEU A 152 -15.21 -4.74 -12.36
CA LEU A 152 -16.67 -4.59 -12.25
C LEU A 152 -17.20 -3.43 -13.11
N ALA A 153 -16.44 -2.35 -13.22
CA ALA A 153 -16.76 -1.18 -14.04
C ALA A 153 -16.42 -1.37 -15.52
N ARG A 154 -16.20 -2.61 -15.98
CA ARG A 154 -15.92 -2.96 -17.38
C ARG A 154 -14.72 -2.19 -17.96
N GLY A 155 -13.62 -2.08 -17.20
CA GLY A 155 -12.38 -1.44 -17.64
C GLY A 155 -12.32 0.07 -17.42
N ARG A 156 -13.29 0.69 -16.74
CA ARG A 156 -13.25 2.13 -16.41
C ARG A 156 -12.23 2.40 -15.30
N VAL A 157 -10.97 2.57 -15.69
CA VAL A 157 -9.83 2.72 -14.78
C VAL A 157 -10.00 3.91 -13.82
N TRP A 158 -10.54 5.03 -14.28
CA TRP A 158 -10.75 6.21 -13.45
C TRP A 158 -11.67 5.96 -12.24
N LEU A 159 -12.69 5.08 -12.37
CA LEU A 159 -13.52 4.67 -11.24
C LEU A 159 -12.71 3.88 -10.21
N GLY A 160 -11.83 2.98 -10.67
CA GLY A 160 -10.92 2.27 -9.79
C GLY A 160 -10.00 3.20 -9.02
N ILE A 161 -9.42 4.19 -9.71
CA ILE A 161 -8.56 5.22 -9.08
C ILE A 161 -9.34 6.00 -8.02
N LEU A 162 -10.53 6.49 -8.36
CA LEU A 162 -11.35 7.29 -7.45
C LEU A 162 -11.76 6.50 -6.20
N VAL A 163 -12.29 5.30 -6.39
CA VAL A 163 -12.75 4.46 -5.27
C VAL A 163 -11.58 4.03 -4.39
N SER A 164 -10.45 3.62 -4.96
CA SER A 164 -9.27 3.28 -4.16
C SER A 164 -8.74 4.48 -3.37
N ALA A 165 -8.75 5.69 -3.95
CA ALA A 165 -8.35 6.89 -3.23
C ALA A 165 -9.28 7.22 -2.04
N ILE A 166 -10.60 7.01 -2.18
CA ILE A 166 -11.55 7.17 -1.08
C ILE A 166 -11.24 6.18 0.06
N PHE A 167 -10.99 4.91 -0.26
CA PHE A 167 -10.59 3.92 0.75
C PHE A 167 -9.24 4.26 1.38
N PHE A 168 -8.29 4.75 0.59
CA PHE A 168 -6.98 5.17 1.08
C PHE A 168 -7.10 6.30 2.11
N VAL A 169 -7.91 7.32 1.83
CA VAL A 169 -8.23 8.40 2.78
C VAL A 169 -8.90 7.83 4.03
N ALA A 170 -9.91 6.98 3.87
CA ALA A 170 -10.65 6.42 4.99
C ALA A 170 -9.74 5.67 5.96
N PHE A 171 -8.80 4.86 5.47
CA PHE A 171 -7.83 4.15 6.30
C PHE A 171 -6.91 5.10 7.07
N HIS A 172 -6.45 6.18 6.45
CA HIS A 172 -5.55 7.15 7.10
C HIS A 172 -6.27 8.02 8.13
N VAL A 173 -7.51 8.43 7.83
CA VAL A 173 -8.31 9.28 8.72
C VAL A 173 -8.89 8.49 9.90
N ALA A 174 -9.16 7.20 9.72
CA ALA A 174 -9.66 6.34 10.81
C ALA A 174 -8.76 6.32 12.05
N GLY A 175 -7.44 6.49 11.88
CA GLY A 175 -6.48 6.59 12.97
C GLY A 175 -6.46 7.95 13.69
N LEU A 176 -7.19 8.96 13.19
CA LEU A 176 -7.18 10.34 13.70
C LEU A 176 -8.42 10.67 14.57
N GLN A 177 -9.11 9.66 15.08
CA GLN A 177 -10.26 9.87 15.95
C GLN A 177 -9.86 10.65 17.20
N GLY A 178 -10.66 11.67 17.53
CA GLY A 178 -10.37 12.56 18.66
C GLY A 178 -9.36 13.69 18.38
N GLN A 179 -8.80 13.76 17.18
CA GLN A 179 -7.93 14.86 16.75
C GLN A 179 -8.75 16.07 16.27
N SER A 180 -8.09 17.22 16.09
CA SER A 180 -8.76 18.44 15.60
C SER A 180 -9.32 18.26 14.18
N ALA A 181 -10.47 18.89 13.91
CA ALA A 181 -11.09 18.85 12.58
C ALA A 181 -10.13 19.34 11.47
N SER A 182 -9.32 20.36 11.77
CA SER A 182 -8.33 20.89 10.83
C SER A 182 -7.23 19.87 10.47
N LEU A 183 -6.75 19.08 11.44
CA LEU A 183 -5.80 18.00 11.16
C LEU A 183 -6.45 16.89 10.33
N ILE A 184 -7.69 16.52 10.65
CA ILE A 184 -8.43 15.50 9.88
C ILE A 184 -8.59 15.95 8.44
N VAL A 185 -9.00 17.20 8.20
CA VAL A 185 -9.17 17.77 6.85
C VAL A 185 -7.82 17.84 6.11
N ALA A 186 -6.76 18.35 6.74
CA ALA A 186 -5.43 18.42 6.13
C ALA A 186 -4.92 17.03 5.75
N SER A 187 -5.07 16.06 6.64
CA SER A 187 -4.70 14.65 6.38
C SER A 187 -5.55 14.06 5.26
N ALA A 188 -6.86 14.30 5.24
CA ALA A 188 -7.74 13.80 4.19
C ALA A 188 -7.37 14.36 2.81
N LEU A 189 -7.06 15.65 2.72
CA LEU A 189 -6.63 16.29 1.47
C LEU A 189 -5.29 15.73 0.99
N LEU A 190 -4.30 15.65 1.88
CA LEU A 190 -2.98 15.09 1.53
C LEU A 190 -3.09 13.65 1.04
N ASN A 191 -3.78 12.81 1.82
CA ASN A 191 -3.96 11.40 1.47
C ASN A 191 -4.90 11.20 0.27
N GLY A 192 -5.83 12.12 0.02
CA GLY A 192 -6.67 12.10 -1.18
C GLY A 192 -5.85 12.30 -2.45
N VAL A 193 -5.01 13.34 -2.49
CA VAL A 193 -4.08 13.57 -3.60
C VAL A 193 -3.12 12.40 -3.76
N PHE A 194 -2.60 11.89 -2.64
CA PHE A 194 -1.68 10.75 -2.66
C PHE A 194 -2.35 9.49 -3.20
N GLY A 195 -3.52 9.10 -2.69
CA GLY A 195 -4.26 7.92 -3.14
C GLY A 195 -4.65 7.98 -4.63
N LEU A 196 -5.09 9.15 -5.12
CA LEU A 196 -5.35 9.36 -6.55
C LEU A 196 -4.09 9.14 -7.40
N THR A 197 -2.96 9.65 -6.95
CA THR A 197 -1.70 9.53 -7.70
C THR A 197 -1.14 8.11 -7.64
N LEU A 198 -1.25 7.41 -6.51
CA LEU A 198 -0.87 5.99 -6.41
C LEU A 198 -1.73 5.13 -7.34
N GLY A 199 -3.04 5.38 -7.38
CA GLY A 199 -3.95 4.70 -8.32
C GLY A 199 -3.58 4.99 -9.79
N PHE A 200 -3.23 6.24 -10.11
CA PHE A 200 -2.72 6.60 -11.44
C PHE A 200 -1.40 5.89 -11.77
N PHE A 201 -0.45 5.82 -10.82
CA PHE A 201 0.81 5.10 -11.02
C PHE A 201 0.57 3.62 -11.25
N TYR A 202 -0.32 3.00 -10.47
CA TYR A 202 -0.71 1.62 -10.71
C TYR A 202 -1.27 1.43 -12.12
N ALA A 203 -2.20 2.26 -12.53
CA ALA A 203 -2.84 2.15 -13.84
C ALA A 203 -1.87 2.39 -15.01
N ARG A 204 -0.91 3.31 -14.85
CA ARG A 204 -0.04 3.77 -15.94
C ARG A 204 1.29 3.02 -16.01
N TYR A 205 1.89 2.75 -14.88
CA TYR A 205 3.24 2.20 -14.78
C TYR A 205 3.29 0.81 -14.17
N GLY A 206 2.40 0.51 -13.24
CA GLY A 206 2.30 -0.77 -12.56
C GLY A 206 2.21 -0.66 -11.04
N PHE A 207 1.73 -1.73 -10.43
CA PHE A 207 1.54 -1.83 -8.99
C PHE A 207 2.82 -1.53 -8.19
N GLU A 208 3.95 -2.00 -8.70
CA GLU A 208 5.26 -1.85 -8.06
C GLU A 208 5.70 -0.38 -7.93
N TYR A 209 5.25 0.47 -8.84
CA TYR A 209 5.57 1.90 -8.77
C TYR A 209 4.67 2.65 -7.78
N ALA A 210 3.41 2.24 -7.62
CA ALA A 210 2.56 2.73 -6.54
C ALA A 210 3.16 2.35 -5.19
N LEU A 211 3.52 1.07 -5.02
CA LEU A 211 4.19 0.56 -3.82
C LEU A 211 5.50 1.31 -3.52
N LEU A 212 6.35 1.54 -4.53
CA LEU A 212 7.60 2.28 -4.39
C LEU A 212 7.36 3.71 -3.92
N SER A 213 6.43 4.43 -4.56
CA SER A 213 6.10 5.81 -4.19
C SER A 213 5.60 5.90 -2.74
N HIS A 214 4.74 4.97 -2.33
CA HIS A 214 4.22 4.90 -0.97
C HIS A 214 5.33 4.60 0.05
N ALA A 215 6.19 3.64 -0.24
CA ALA A 215 7.32 3.30 0.62
C ALA A 215 8.29 4.48 0.79
N VAL A 216 8.65 5.19 -0.30
CA VAL A 216 9.50 6.38 -0.25
C VAL A 216 8.89 7.47 0.62
N ALA A 217 7.58 7.75 0.44
CA ALA A 217 6.89 8.76 1.24
C ALA A 217 6.95 8.43 2.74
N HIS A 218 6.66 7.20 3.11
CA HIS A 218 6.70 6.77 4.51
C HIS A 218 8.11 6.72 5.10
N ILE A 219 9.10 6.19 4.37
CA ILE A 219 10.49 6.15 4.84
C ILE A 219 10.98 7.56 5.16
N LEU A 220 10.77 8.52 4.26
CA LEU A 220 11.20 9.88 4.48
C LEU A 220 10.41 10.56 5.61
N ALA A 221 9.11 10.36 5.69
CA ALA A 221 8.30 10.93 6.77
C ALA A 221 8.73 10.40 8.15
N VAL A 222 9.04 9.11 8.29
CA VAL A 222 9.46 8.52 9.58
C VAL A 222 10.93 8.78 9.95
N THR A 223 11.78 9.13 8.98
CA THR A 223 13.19 9.40 9.23
C THR A 223 13.50 10.88 9.42
N LEU A 224 12.77 11.76 8.75
CA LEU A 224 13.01 13.21 8.74
C LEU A 224 11.97 14.00 9.54
N GLY A 225 10.78 13.43 9.80
CA GLY A 225 9.71 14.00 10.62
C GLY A 225 9.83 13.55 12.04
#